data_2d1a69177dffb2cec7d255e9c3fc65cb
#
_entry.id   2d1a69177dffb2cec7d255e9c3fc65cb
#
_cell.length_a   1.000
_cell.length_b   1.000
_cell.length_c   1.000
_cell.angle_alpha   90.00
_cell.angle_beta   90.00
_cell.angle_gamma   90.00
#
_symmetry.space_group_name_H-M   'P 1'
#
loop_
_entity.id
_entity.type
_entity.pdbx_description
1 polymer ?
#
loop_
_entity_poly.entity_id
_entity_poly.type
_entity_poly.pdbx_seq_one_letter_code
_entity_poly.pdbx_strand_id
1 'polypeptide(L)'
;MTPEEIEKLPYRKNVGVMVMNGAGLVWVGQRRDRYKDAWQMPQGGVDKGEDARTAALRELEEETSISPALVDVVAETADWLPYELPHDLIPQLWKGKYRGQKQKWFLLRFNGSDAQIDLETAHPEFSAWKWMAPADLPDAIVPFKRDVYVRVLAEFAPHL
;
A
#
# COMPACT_ATOMS: atom_id res chain seq x y z
N MET A 1 -21.57 16.31 -5.18
CA MET A 1 -21.72 15.67 -3.86
C MET A 1 -21.29 16.65 -2.79
N THR A 2 -22.11 16.86 -1.79
CA THR A 2 -21.83 17.82 -0.71
C THR A 2 -20.89 17.22 0.32
N PRO A 3 -20.19 18.06 1.12
CA PRO A 3 -19.37 17.54 2.22
C PRO A 3 -20.14 16.66 3.19
N GLU A 4 -21.40 17.00 3.49
CA GLU A 4 -22.25 16.20 4.36
C GLU A 4 -22.57 14.84 3.76
N GLU A 5 -22.79 14.77 2.46
CA GLU A 5 -23.02 13.51 1.77
C GLU A 5 -21.76 12.64 1.79
N ILE A 6 -20.58 13.24 1.61
CA ILE A 6 -19.30 12.55 1.63
C ILE A 6 -19.02 11.94 3.01
N GLU A 7 -19.29 12.68 4.08
CA GLU A 7 -19.07 12.20 5.45
C GLU A 7 -19.89 10.95 5.80
N LYS A 8 -20.98 10.71 5.09
CA LYS A 8 -21.82 9.52 5.29
C LYS A 8 -21.33 8.30 4.53
N LEU A 9 -20.39 8.47 3.61
CA LEU A 9 -19.87 7.34 2.84
C LEU A 9 -18.95 6.46 3.70
N PRO A 10 -18.95 5.15 3.45
CA PRO A 10 -18.01 4.25 4.14
C PRO A 10 -16.59 4.38 3.59
N TYR A 11 -15.63 3.81 4.31
CA TYR A 11 -14.28 3.61 3.82
C TYR A 11 -14.18 2.24 3.12
N ARG A 12 -13.42 2.19 2.03
CA ARG A 12 -13.10 0.93 1.35
C ARG A 12 -11.98 0.23 2.12
N LYS A 13 -12.17 -1.06 2.42
CA LYS A 13 -11.12 -1.84 3.09
C LYS A 13 -10.00 -2.18 2.12
N ASN A 14 -8.76 -1.95 2.56
CA ASN A 14 -7.57 -2.09 1.76
C ASN A 14 -6.42 -2.57 2.65
N VAL A 15 -5.42 -3.18 2.05
CA VAL A 15 -4.19 -3.58 2.74
C VAL A 15 -3.00 -2.86 2.13
N GLY A 16 -2.01 -2.56 2.96
CA GLY A 16 -0.73 -2.05 2.51
C GLY A 16 0.39 -2.97 2.96
N VAL A 17 1.47 -3.00 2.21
CA VAL A 17 2.58 -3.90 2.46
C VAL A 17 3.90 -3.14 2.46
N MET A 18 4.59 -3.17 3.60
CA MET A 18 5.95 -2.65 3.71
C MET A 18 6.91 -3.83 3.61
N VAL A 19 7.61 -3.95 2.47
CA VAL A 19 8.56 -5.01 2.22
C VAL A 19 9.96 -4.49 2.46
N MET A 20 10.64 -5.05 3.46
CA MET A 20 11.98 -4.63 3.88
C MET A 20 13.01 -5.68 3.48
N ASN A 21 14.11 -5.24 2.87
CA ASN A 21 15.23 -6.13 2.54
C ASN A 21 16.24 -6.22 3.71
N GLY A 22 17.30 -7.01 3.52
CA GLY A 22 18.33 -7.21 4.54
C GLY A 22 19.15 -5.96 4.87
N ALA A 23 19.12 -4.94 4.01
CA ALA A 23 19.80 -3.66 4.26
C ALA A 23 18.89 -2.64 4.98
N GLY A 24 17.66 -3.01 5.34
CA GLY A 24 16.72 -2.11 5.99
C GLY A 24 16.02 -1.14 5.04
N LEU A 25 16.09 -1.38 3.74
CA LEU A 25 15.42 -0.55 2.73
C LEU A 25 14.06 -1.14 2.38
N VAL A 26 13.16 -0.28 1.93
CA VAL A 26 11.75 -0.60 1.66
C VAL A 26 11.47 -0.55 0.17
N TRP A 27 10.70 -1.52 -0.31
CA TRP A 27 10.28 -1.59 -1.71
C TRP A 27 9.24 -0.52 -2.03
N VAL A 28 9.48 0.24 -3.10
CA VAL A 28 8.51 1.20 -3.64
C VAL A 28 8.47 1.10 -5.15
N GLY A 29 7.29 1.40 -5.70
CA GLY A 29 7.07 1.43 -7.14
C GLY A 29 6.40 2.71 -7.60
N GLN A 30 6.60 3.06 -8.87
CA GLN A 30 5.89 4.15 -9.54
C GLN A 30 4.71 3.58 -10.31
N ARG A 31 3.52 4.17 -10.13
CA ARG A 31 2.31 3.73 -10.82
C ARG A 31 2.38 4.04 -12.31
N ARG A 32 1.76 3.19 -13.12
CA ARG A 32 1.68 3.36 -14.57
C ARG A 32 0.59 4.34 -14.98
N ASP A 33 -0.49 4.44 -14.20
CA ASP A 33 -1.73 5.12 -14.58
C ASP A 33 -1.79 6.58 -14.15
N ARG A 34 -1.52 6.87 -12.87
CA ARG A 34 -1.63 8.22 -12.28
C ARG A 34 -0.57 8.42 -11.21
N TYR A 35 -0.33 9.69 -10.83
CA TYR A 35 0.66 10.03 -9.79
C TYR A 35 2.03 9.45 -10.11
N LYS A 36 2.46 9.58 -11.38
CA LYS A 36 3.65 8.91 -11.91
C LYS A 36 4.95 9.35 -11.27
N ASP A 37 4.97 10.52 -10.62
CA ASP A 37 6.14 11.02 -9.91
C ASP A 37 6.22 10.50 -8.47
N ALA A 38 5.15 9.92 -7.97
CA ALA A 38 5.12 9.39 -6.61
C ALA A 38 5.67 7.97 -6.56
N TRP A 39 6.32 7.66 -5.44
CA TRP A 39 6.75 6.30 -5.11
C TRP A 39 5.87 5.76 -4.01
N GLN A 40 5.29 4.59 -4.22
CA GLN A 40 4.37 4.00 -3.25
C GLN A 40 4.73 2.57 -2.91
N MET A 41 4.38 2.18 -1.69
CA MET A 41 4.43 0.79 -1.28
C MET A 41 3.24 0.03 -1.88
N PRO A 42 3.35 -1.30 -2.06
CA PRO A 42 2.23 -2.09 -2.59
C PRO A 42 0.98 -1.97 -1.72
N GLN A 43 -0.17 -1.92 -2.37
CA GLN A 43 -1.46 -1.88 -1.69
C GLN A 43 -2.54 -2.45 -2.59
N GLY A 44 -3.64 -2.88 -2.01
CA GLY A 44 -4.76 -3.37 -2.79
C GLY A 44 -5.98 -3.68 -1.94
N GLY A 45 -7.10 -3.96 -2.60
CA GLY A 45 -8.37 -4.22 -1.93
C GLY A 45 -8.44 -5.58 -1.26
N VAL A 46 -9.26 -5.67 -0.22
CA VAL A 46 -9.59 -6.93 0.45
C VAL A 46 -10.83 -7.50 -0.23
N ASP A 47 -10.75 -8.73 -0.72
CA ASP A 47 -11.89 -9.39 -1.34
C ASP A 47 -12.91 -9.83 -0.27
N LYS A 48 -14.16 -9.99 -0.69
CA LYS A 48 -15.22 -10.43 0.22
C LYS A 48 -14.87 -11.78 0.86
N GLY A 49 -14.88 -11.82 2.19
CA GLY A 49 -14.55 -13.04 2.93
C GLY A 49 -13.08 -13.33 3.09
N GLU A 50 -12.21 -12.50 2.52
CA GLU A 50 -10.77 -12.64 2.64
C GLU A 50 -10.27 -11.95 3.91
N ASP A 51 -9.33 -12.58 4.64
CA ASP A 51 -8.68 -11.91 5.76
C ASP A 51 -7.58 -10.96 5.26
N ALA A 52 -7.24 -9.97 6.08
CA ALA A 52 -6.31 -8.92 5.68
C ALA A 52 -4.90 -9.45 5.35
N ARG A 53 -4.39 -10.42 6.11
CA ARG A 53 -3.06 -10.99 5.85
C ARG A 53 -3.01 -11.71 4.51
N THR A 54 -4.02 -12.51 4.20
CA THR A 54 -4.13 -13.20 2.91
C THR A 54 -4.20 -12.19 1.77
N ALA A 55 -4.99 -11.13 1.93
CA ALA A 55 -5.08 -10.06 0.94
C ALA A 55 -3.73 -9.39 0.71
N ALA A 56 -2.97 -9.10 1.78
CA ALA A 56 -1.67 -8.48 1.68
C ALA A 56 -0.68 -9.32 0.88
N LEU A 57 -0.61 -10.62 1.15
CA LEU A 57 0.28 -11.53 0.44
C LEU A 57 -0.14 -11.70 -1.02
N ARG A 58 -1.43 -11.79 -1.29
CA ARG A 58 -1.97 -11.88 -2.64
C ARG A 58 -1.66 -10.63 -3.46
N GLU A 59 -1.94 -9.45 -2.91
CA GLU A 59 -1.68 -8.18 -3.61
C GLU A 59 -0.19 -7.97 -3.87
N LEU A 60 0.68 -8.35 -2.93
CA LEU A 60 2.12 -8.27 -3.13
C LEU A 60 2.54 -9.11 -4.34
N GLU A 61 2.08 -10.35 -4.41
CA GLU A 61 2.43 -11.24 -5.51
C GLU A 61 1.85 -10.74 -6.85
N GLU A 62 0.60 -10.28 -6.85
CA GLU A 62 -0.03 -9.74 -8.04
C GLU A 62 0.70 -8.52 -8.61
N GLU A 63 1.27 -7.69 -7.74
CA GLU A 63 1.90 -6.42 -8.14
C GLU A 63 3.41 -6.55 -8.42
N THR A 64 4.09 -7.46 -7.75
CA THR A 64 5.57 -7.52 -7.77
C THR A 64 6.14 -8.89 -8.14
N SER A 65 5.32 -9.91 -8.25
CA SER A 65 5.73 -11.31 -8.43
C SER A 65 6.45 -11.90 -7.22
N ILE A 66 6.49 -11.21 -6.10
CA ILE A 66 7.09 -11.75 -4.87
C ILE A 66 6.15 -12.80 -4.29
N SER A 67 6.60 -14.07 -4.33
CA SER A 67 5.83 -15.17 -3.75
C SER A 67 5.74 -15.07 -2.22
N PRO A 68 4.62 -15.47 -1.60
CA PRO A 68 4.54 -15.59 -0.15
C PRO A 68 5.64 -16.42 0.50
N ALA A 69 6.20 -17.38 -0.24
CA ALA A 69 7.30 -18.20 0.25
C ALA A 69 8.61 -17.41 0.45
N LEU A 70 8.73 -16.23 -0.15
CA LEU A 70 9.92 -15.38 -0.09
C LEU A 70 9.86 -14.34 1.01
N VAL A 71 8.80 -14.29 1.79
CA VAL A 71 8.63 -13.26 2.82
C VAL A 71 8.23 -13.87 4.15
N ASP A 72 8.63 -13.19 5.23
CA ASP A 72 8.16 -13.47 6.59
C ASP A 72 7.36 -12.26 7.09
N VAL A 73 6.20 -12.51 7.69
CA VAL A 73 5.40 -11.45 8.30
C VAL A 73 6.02 -11.11 9.64
N VAL A 74 6.55 -9.88 9.76
CA VAL A 74 7.24 -9.41 10.98
C VAL A 74 6.25 -8.74 11.94
N ALA A 75 5.35 -7.93 11.41
CA ALA A 75 4.38 -7.16 12.21
C ALA A 75 3.18 -6.77 11.38
N GLU A 76 2.10 -6.38 12.04
CA GLU A 76 0.93 -5.79 11.41
C GLU A 76 0.41 -4.64 12.28
N THR A 77 -0.26 -3.66 11.68
CA THR A 77 -0.85 -2.56 12.44
C THR A 77 -1.98 -3.08 13.31
N ALA A 78 -2.11 -2.52 14.52
CA ALA A 78 -3.16 -2.90 15.46
C ALA A 78 -4.54 -2.51 14.92
N ASP A 79 -4.62 -1.36 14.24
CA ASP A 79 -5.87 -0.78 13.76
C ASP A 79 -5.88 -0.60 12.25
N TRP A 80 -7.09 -0.39 11.72
CA TRP A 80 -7.29 0.07 10.36
C TRP A 80 -7.01 1.57 10.30
N LEU A 81 -6.09 1.98 9.44
CA LEU A 81 -5.66 3.37 9.32
C LEU A 81 -6.42 4.04 8.17
N PRO A 82 -7.29 5.02 8.44
CA PRO A 82 -8.06 5.65 7.37
C PRO A 82 -7.27 6.77 6.69
N TYR A 83 -7.55 6.99 5.41
CA TYR A 83 -7.21 8.22 4.73
C TYR A 83 -8.37 8.67 3.86
N GLU A 84 -8.55 10.00 3.80
CA GLU A 84 -9.62 10.61 3.01
C GLU A 84 -9.13 10.85 1.58
N LEU A 85 -10.01 10.56 0.62
CA LEU A 85 -9.76 10.99 -0.75
C LEU A 85 -10.02 12.49 -0.88
N PRO A 86 -9.26 13.21 -1.75
CA PRO A 86 -9.66 14.55 -2.15
C PRO A 86 -11.10 14.52 -2.67
N HIS A 87 -11.92 15.48 -2.27
CA HIS A 87 -13.35 15.45 -2.56
C HIS A 87 -13.67 15.43 -4.06
N ASP A 88 -12.83 16.05 -4.89
CA ASP A 88 -12.98 16.04 -6.33
C ASP A 88 -12.73 14.66 -6.96
N LEU A 89 -11.99 13.78 -6.29
CA LEU A 89 -11.74 12.43 -6.78
C LEU A 89 -12.83 11.43 -6.41
N ILE A 90 -13.63 11.70 -5.39
CA ILE A 90 -14.62 10.75 -4.89
C ILE A 90 -15.59 10.28 -5.97
N PRO A 91 -16.21 11.17 -6.79
CA PRO A 91 -17.13 10.72 -7.83
C PRO A 91 -16.45 9.91 -8.94
N GLN A 92 -15.13 10.04 -9.09
CA GLN A 92 -14.36 9.41 -10.16
C GLN A 92 -13.87 8.00 -9.81
N LEU A 93 -13.79 7.69 -8.51
CA LEU A 93 -13.25 6.42 -8.02
C LEU A 93 -14.36 5.55 -7.44
N TRP A 94 -14.30 4.25 -7.74
CA TRP A 94 -15.25 3.25 -7.21
C TRP A 94 -16.72 3.70 -7.30
N LYS A 95 -17.08 4.40 -8.38
CA LYS A 95 -18.45 4.89 -8.63
C LYS A 95 -18.97 5.83 -7.53
N GLY A 96 -18.08 6.55 -6.85
CA GLY A 96 -18.45 7.48 -5.79
C GLY A 96 -18.99 6.83 -4.52
N LYS A 97 -18.69 5.54 -4.29
CA LYS A 97 -19.25 4.79 -3.16
C LYS A 97 -18.51 4.97 -1.84
N TYR A 98 -17.29 5.49 -1.87
CA TYR A 98 -16.42 5.56 -0.70
C TYR A 98 -15.84 6.95 -0.51
N ARG A 99 -15.69 7.37 0.76
CA ARG A 99 -15.04 8.64 1.11
C ARG A 99 -13.51 8.54 1.11
N GLY A 100 -12.98 7.34 1.19
CA GLY A 100 -11.55 7.06 1.23
C GLY A 100 -11.34 5.58 1.46
N GLN A 101 -10.16 5.23 1.94
CA GLN A 101 -9.82 3.86 2.29
C GLN A 101 -9.41 3.79 3.75
N LYS A 102 -9.63 2.63 4.37
CA LYS A 102 -9.00 2.30 5.64
C LYS A 102 -8.10 1.10 5.39
N GLN A 103 -6.87 1.19 5.86
CA GLN A 103 -5.83 0.23 5.53
C GLN A 103 -5.29 -0.49 6.75
N LYS A 104 -5.14 -1.81 6.63
CA LYS A 104 -4.34 -2.59 7.55
C LYS A 104 -2.99 -2.82 6.89
N TRP A 105 -1.90 -2.51 7.60
CA TRP A 105 -0.56 -2.59 7.06
C TRP A 105 0.21 -3.76 7.66
N PHE A 106 1.06 -4.36 6.82
CA PHE A 106 1.89 -5.52 7.18
C PHE A 106 3.35 -5.22 6.86
N LEU A 107 4.22 -5.47 7.84
CA LEU A 107 5.66 -5.39 7.64
C LEU A 107 6.17 -6.78 7.31
N LEU A 108 6.79 -6.93 6.15
CA LEU A 108 7.33 -8.19 5.66
C LEU A 108 8.83 -8.08 5.46
N ARG A 109 9.55 -9.15 5.82
CA ARG A 109 10.98 -9.28 5.49
C ARG A 109 11.11 -10.07 4.20
N PHE A 110 11.83 -9.51 3.24
CA PHE A 110 12.11 -10.18 1.96
C PHE A 110 13.35 -11.03 2.08
N ASN A 111 13.21 -12.34 1.79
CA ASN A 111 14.28 -13.32 1.86
C ASN A 111 14.77 -13.74 0.48
N GLY A 112 14.27 -13.13 -0.58
CA GLY A 112 14.65 -13.43 -1.96
C GLY A 112 15.71 -12.49 -2.50
N SER A 113 15.87 -12.50 -3.81
CA SER A 113 16.76 -11.60 -4.54
C SER A 113 15.98 -10.67 -5.45
N ASP A 114 16.61 -9.56 -5.85
CA ASP A 114 15.99 -8.57 -6.75
C ASP A 114 15.56 -9.19 -8.08
N ALA A 115 16.27 -10.23 -8.54
CA ALA A 115 15.93 -10.92 -9.79
C ALA A 115 14.57 -11.61 -9.75
N GLN A 116 14.02 -11.86 -8.57
CA GLN A 116 12.70 -12.47 -8.40
C GLN A 116 11.55 -11.47 -8.44
N ILE A 117 11.86 -10.16 -8.49
CA ILE A 117 10.86 -9.10 -8.58
C ILE A 117 10.61 -8.82 -10.05
N ASP A 118 9.35 -8.96 -10.48
CA ASP A 118 8.96 -8.77 -11.87
C ASP A 118 7.62 -8.00 -11.91
N LEU A 119 7.67 -6.82 -12.52
CA LEU A 119 6.48 -5.95 -12.63
C LEU A 119 5.56 -6.33 -13.79
N GLU A 120 6.02 -7.21 -14.70
CA GLU A 120 5.23 -7.67 -15.84
C GLU A 120 4.28 -8.80 -15.39
N THR A 121 3.26 -8.42 -14.64
CA THR A 121 2.23 -9.32 -14.11
C THR A 121 1.00 -9.32 -15.02
N ALA A 122 -0.01 -10.10 -14.68
CA ALA A 122 -1.26 -10.17 -15.45
C ALA A 122 -1.96 -8.80 -15.54
N HIS A 123 -1.89 -7.99 -14.47
CA HIS A 123 -2.46 -6.65 -14.42
C HIS A 123 -1.42 -5.68 -13.85
N PRO A 124 -0.45 -5.24 -14.69
CA PRO A 124 0.66 -4.43 -14.20
C PRO A 124 0.22 -3.11 -13.58
N GLU A 125 0.67 -2.84 -12.35
CA GLU A 125 0.37 -1.61 -11.62
C GLU A 125 1.52 -0.61 -11.68
N PHE A 126 2.76 -1.09 -11.80
CA PHE A 126 3.97 -0.28 -11.68
C PHE A 126 4.80 -0.31 -12.95
N SER A 127 5.41 0.84 -13.29
CA SER A 127 6.34 0.97 -14.41
C SER A 127 7.81 0.85 -14.00
N ALA A 128 8.12 1.10 -12.72
CA ALA A 128 9.47 1.04 -12.16
C ALA A 128 9.41 0.76 -10.67
N TRP A 129 10.49 0.25 -10.11
CA TRP A 129 10.59 0.02 -8.67
C TRP A 129 12.02 0.29 -8.19
N LYS A 130 12.15 0.53 -6.89
CA LYS A 130 13.46 0.65 -6.23
C LYS A 130 13.33 0.37 -4.73
N TRP A 131 14.48 0.22 -4.08
CA TRP A 131 14.57 0.20 -2.63
C TRP A 131 14.78 1.62 -2.13
N MET A 132 14.04 2.00 -1.07
CA MET A 132 14.07 3.36 -0.53
C MET A 132 14.26 3.32 0.99
N ALA A 133 15.00 4.29 1.53
CA ALA A 133 15.14 4.42 2.98
C ALA A 133 13.76 4.72 3.60
N PRO A 134 13.42 4.08 4.73
CA PRO A 134 12.10 4.31 5.36
C PRO A 134 11.78 5.79 5.63
N ALA A 135 12.78 6.57 6.05
CA ALA A 135 12.58 7.98 6.35
C ALA A 135 12.15 8.82 5.15
N ASP A 136 12.41 8.36 3.93
CA ASP A 136 12.10 9.09 2.70
C ASP A 136 10.66 8.81 2.21
N LEU A 137 9.99 7.80 2.74
CA LEU A 137 8.68 7.36 2.27
C LEU A 137 7.60 8.44 2.33
N PRO A 138 7.45 9.20 3.44
CA PRO A 138 6.37 10.18 3.52
C PRO A 138 6.44 11.29 2.48
N ASP A 139 7.64 11.68 2.06
CA ASP A 139 7.81 12.74 1.06
C ASP A 139 7.76 12.21 -0.38
N ALA A 140 7.83 10.89 -0.56
CA ALA A 140 7.82 10.26 -1.88
C ALA A 140 6.43 9.90 -2.36
N ILE A 141 5.47 9.72 -1.44
CA ILE A 141 4.10 9.33 -1.75
C ILE A 141 3.24 10.55 -2.10
N VAL A 142 2.15 10.32 -2.83
CA VAL A 142 1.15 11.36 -3.11
C VAL A 142 0.67 12.00 -1.79
N PRO A 143 0.53 13.35 -1.72
CA PRO A 143 0.34 14.06 -0.46
C PRO A 143 -0.84 13.59 0.41
N PHE A 144 -1.96 13.17 -0.17
CA PHE A 144 -3.11 12.77 0.64
C PHE A 144 -2.92 11.43 1.36
N LYS A 145 -1.85 10.69 1.07
CA LYS A 145 -1.50 9.44 1.76
C LYS A 145 -0.35 9.63 2.76
N ARG A 146 0.23 10.82 2.82
CA ARG A 146 1.41 11.08 3.64
C ARG A 146 1.21 10.72 5.11
N ASP A 147 0.09 11.12 5.68
CA ASP A 147 -0.19 10.89 7.11
C ASP A 147 -0.28 9.39 7.45
N VAL A 148 -0.84 8.58 6.56
CA VAL A 148 -0.85 7.12 6.75
C VAL A 148 0.56 6.58 6.77
N TYR A 149 1.42 7.02 5.84
CA TYR A 149 2.82 6.57 5.80
C TYR A 149 3.57 6.94 7.08
N VAL A 150 3.36 8.16 7.59
CA VAL A 150 3.96 8.59 8.86
C VAL A 150 3.52 7.68 10.00
N ARG A 151 2.23 7.35 10.08
CA ARG A 151 1.68 6.49 11.12
C ARG A 151 2.22 5.06 11.03
N VAL A 152 2.31 4.52 9.82
CA VAL A 152 2.85 3.17 9.58
C VAL A 152 4.31 3.09 10.01
N LEU A 153 5.12 4.09 9.65
CA LEU A 153 6.52 4.15 10.06
C LEU A 153 6.66 4.22 11.58
N ALA A 154 5.83 5.02 12.24
CA ALA A 154 5.87 5.15 13.69
C ALA A 154 5.53 3.82 14.37
N GLU A 155 4.52 3.11 13.88
CA GLU A 155 4.11 1.84 14.46
C GLU A 155 5.15 0.74 14.24
N PHE A 156 5.80 0.70 13.08
CA PHE A 156 6.79 -0.31 12.75
C PHE A 156 8.22 0.05 13.15
N ALA A 157 8.44 1.26 13.69
CA ALA A 157 9.77 1.73 14.07
C ALA A 157 10.60 0.74 14.89
N PRO A 158 10.04 -0.01 15.87
CA PRO A 158 10.82 -0.99 16.64
C PRO A 158 11.44 -2.12 15.80
N HIS A 159 10.93 -2.32 14.58
CA HIS A 159 11.38 -3.40 13.69
C HIS A 159 12.27 -2.90 12.54
N LEU A 160 12.44 -1.60 12.41
CA LEU A 160 13.19 -0.98 11.30
C LEU A 160 14.64 -0.70 11.64
#